data_68cf1928d5780c50839ff0d66274f2bd
#
_entry.id   68cf1928d5780c50839ff0d66274f2bd
#
_cell.length_a   1.000
_cell.length_b   1.000
_cell.length_c   1.000
_cell.angle_alpha   90.00
_cell.angle_beta   90.00
_cell.angle_gamma   90.00
#
_symmetry.space_group_name_H-M   'P 1'
#
loop_
_entity.id
_entity.type
_entity.pdbx_description
1 polymer ?
#
loop_
_entity_poly.entity_id
_entity_poly.type
_entity_poly.pdbx_seq_one_letter_code
_entity_poly.pdbx_strand_id
1 'polypeptide(L)'
;VWDGEDRAYVPFWKAWGYDVQGAIYQAVEGHLWPFLLAVGTKEDEPDLRALHIRDEILSPKLAEIEDAVPRFQAIKAGKEAPRRCEHCAYCRATRKLTRIADAEELGASYGDAED
;
A
#
# COMPACT_ATOMS: atom_id res chain seq x y z
N VAL A 1 -8.00 -10.79 3.46
CA VAL A 1 -6.70 -11.17 2.90
C VAL A 1 -5.63 -11.08 3.98
N TRP A 2 -4.78 -12.07 4.04
CA TRP A 2 -3.66 -12.06 4.99
C TRP A 2 -2.60 -11.08 4.54
N ASP A 3 -2.23 -10.16 5.43
CA ASP A 3 -1.13 -9.25 5.21
C ASP A 3 0.10 -9.79 5.94
N GLY A 4 1.08 -10.27 5.17
CA GLY A 4 2.30 -10.84 5.72
C GLY A 4 3.21 -9.83 6.40
N GLU A 5 3.11 -8.54 6.03
CA GLU A 5 3.91 -7.49 6.65
C GLU A 5 3.38 -7.13 8.03
N ASP A 6 2.08 -6.93 8.13
CA ASP A 6 1.43 -6.58 9.39
C ASP A 6 1.03 -7.81 10.21
N ARG A 7 1.17 -9.01 9.64
CA ARG A 7 0.77 -10.27 10.28
C ARG A 7 -0.67 -10.24 10.77
N ALA A 8 -1.55 -9.67 9.95
CA ALA A 8 -2.96 -9.50 10.27
C ALA A 8 -3.82 -9.78 9.07
N TYR A 9 -5.09 -10.10 9.30
CA TYR A 9 -6.07 -10.17 8.23
C TYR A 9 -6.65 -8.78 8.00
N VAL A 10 -6.55 -8.30 6.76
CA VAL A 10 -7.12 -7.03 6.35
C VAL A 10 -8.25 -7.26 5.34
N PRO A 11 -9.25 -6.37 5.28
CA PRO A 11 -10.29 -6.48 4.26
C PRO A 11 -9.69 -6.43 2.84
N PHE A 12 -10.29 -7.16 1.90
CA PHE A 12 -9.76 -7.21 0.54
C PHE A 12 -9.71 -5.82 -0.13
N TRP A 13 -10.68 -4.96 0.16
CA TRP A 13 -10.71 -3.61 -0.42
C TRP A 13 -9.52 -2.75 0.05
N LYS A 14 -9.01 -3.00 1.25
CA LYS A 14 -7.80 -2.34 1.77
C LYS A 14 -6.55 -3.00 1.20
N ALA A 15 -6.51 -4.33 1.21
CA ALA A 15 -5.35 -5.10 0.72
C ALA A 15 -5.05 -4.83 -0.76
N TRP A 16 -6.08 -4.62 -1.58
CA TRP A 16 -5.94 -4.37 -3.01
C TRP A 16 -5.99 -2.89 -3.39
N GLY A 17 -6.02 -1.99 -2.41
CA GLY A 17 -5.93 -0.56 -2.65
C GLY A 17 -7.18 0.10 -3.22
N TYR A 18 -8.37 -0.49 -3.05
CA TYR A 18 -9.61 0.12 -3.52
C TYR A 18 -9.95 1.40 -2.76
N ASP A 19 -9.51 1.54 -1.52
CA ASP A 19 -9.62 2.78 -0.76
C ASP A 19 -8.80 3.92 -1.40
N VAL A 20 -7.59 3.61 -1.87
CA VAL A 20 -6.76 4.56 -2.62
C VAL A 20 -7.44 4.95 -3.93
N GLN A 21 -7.95 3.96 -4.66
CA GLN A 21 -8.66 4.20 -5.92
C GLN A 21 -9.89 5.08 -5.72
N GLY A 22 -10.70 4.79 -4.71
CA GLY A 22 -11.89 5.57 -4.40
C GLY A 22 -11.56 7.01 -4.02
N ALA A 23 -10.52 7.21 -3.21
CA ALA A 23 -10.06 8.54 -2.82
C ALA A 23 -9.64 9.36 -4.04
N ILE A 24 -8.86 8.76 -4.94
CA ILE A 24 -8.42 9.42 -6.17
C ILE A 24 -9.61 9.74 -7.08
N TYR A 25 -10.54 8.81 -7.24
CA TYR A 25 -11.73 9.03 -8.08
C TYR A 25 -12.58 10.18 -7.57
N GLN A 26 -12.81 10.26 -6.26
CA GLN A 26 -13.55 11.40 -5.68
C GLN A 26 -12.83 12.72 -5.91
N ALA A 27 -11.51 12.73 -5.76
CA ALA A 27 -10.71 13.94 -5.97
C ALA A 27 -10.75 14.41 -7.44
N VAL A 28 -10.64 13.46 -8.38
CA VAL A 28 -10.69 13.77 -9.82
C VAL A 28 -12.08 14.26 -10.24
N GLU A 29 -13.12 13.65 -9.71
CA GLU A 29 -14.50 14.02 -10.00
C GLU A 29 -14.86 15.39 -9.43
N GLY A 30 -14.19 15.80 -8.35
CA GLY A 30 -14.46 17.08 -7.66
C GLY A 30 -15.69 17.06 -6.79
N HIS A 31 -16.29 15.92 -6.54
CA HIS A 31 -17.49 15.76 -5.71
C HIS A 31 -17.36 14.52 -4.80
N LEU A 32 -17.95 14.59 -3.64
CA LEU A 32 -17.99 13.47 -2.69
C LEU A 32 -19.15 12.49 -3.03
N TRP A 33 -19.14 12.00 -4.27
CA TRP A 33 -20.08 10.96 -4.66
C TRP A 33 -19.78 9.68 -3.88
N PRO A 34 -20.81 8.90 -3.48
CA PRO A 34 -20.56 7.63 -2.83
C PRO A 34 -19.69 6.71 -3.71
N PHE A 35 -18.66 6.12 -3.12
CA PHE A 35 -17.81 5.15 -3.81
C PHE A 35 -18.30 3.74 -3.49
N LEU A 36 -18.79 3.06 -4.51
CA LEU A 36 -19.36 1.73 -4.38
C LEU A 36 -18.54 0.72 -5.17
N LEU A 37 -18.32 -0.45 -4.57
CA LEU A 37 -17.70 -1.59 -5.23
C LEU A 37 -18.75 -2.66 -5.47
N ALA A 38 -18.95 -3.06 -6.72
CA ALA A 38 -19.73 -4.24 -7.06
C ALA A 38 -18.75 -5.41 -7.18
N VAL A 39 -18.95 -6.44 -6.36
CA VAL A 39 -18.05 -7.57 -6.25
C VAL A 39 -18.79 -8.85 -6.59
N GLY A 40 -18.19 -9.69 -7.43
CA GLY A 40 -18.70 -11.02 -7.74
C GLY A 40 -17.58 -12.04 -7.63
N THR A 41 -17.88 -13.21 -7.05
CA THR A 41 -16.92 -14.31 -6.99
C THR A 41 -16.90 -15.07 -8.32
N LYS A 42 -15.78 -15.72 -8.63
CA LYS A 42 -15.63 -16.53 -9.85
C LYS A 42 -16.07 -17.97 -9.61
N GLU A 43 -17.28 -18.13 -9.14
CA GLU A 43 -17.89 -19.43 -8.91
C GLU A 43 -19.04 -19.67 -9.88
N ASP A 44 -19.49 -20.93 -10.04
CA ASP A 44 -20.62 -21.24 -10.93
C ASP A 44 -21.88 -20.49 -10.50
N GLU A 45 -22.10 -20.36 -9.19
CA GLU A 45 -23.11 -19.48 -8.63
C GLU A 45 -22.40 -18.36 -7.89
N PRO A 46 -22.11 -17.22 -8.55
CA PRO A 46 -21.32 -16.17 -7.95
C PRO A 46 -22.03 -15.53 -6.78
N ASP A 47 -21.30 -15.29 -5.70
CA ASP A 47 -21.76 -14.44 -4.61
C ASP A 47 -21.58 -12.99 -5.04
N LEU A 48 -22.67 -12.23 -5.03
CA LEU A 48 -22.67 -10.83 -5.46
C LEU A 48 -22.87 -9.92 -4.27
N ARG A 49 -22.01 -8.92 -4.15
CA ARG A 49 -22.07 -7.92 -3.09
C ARG A 49 -21.87 -6.53 -3.67
N ALA A 50 -22.55 -5.56 -3.08
CA ALA A 50 -22.27 -4.14 -3.31
C ALA A 50 -21.75 -3.55 -2.00
N LEU A 51 -20.56 -2.97 -2.04
CA LEU A 51 -19.89 -2.45 -0.86
C LEU A 51 -19.73 -0.95 -0.98
N HIS A 52 -20.05 -0.23 0.08
CA HIS A 52 -19.84 1.20 0.18
C HIS A 52 -18.59 1.48 1.01
N ILE A 53 -17.57 2.10 0.41
CA ILE A 53 -16.41 2.59 1.15
C ILE A 53 -16.71 4.04 1.52
N ARG A 54 -16.97 4.27 2.79
CA ARG A 54 -17.45 5.56 3.29
C ARG A 54 -16.37 6.64 3.26
N ASP A 55 -16.81 7.89 3.23
CA ASP A 55 -15.92 9.05 3.17
C ASP A 55 -14.98 9.13 4.38
N GLU A 56 -15.40 8.62 5.54
CA GLU A 56 -14.56 8.53 6.74
C GLU A 56 -13.31 7.68 6.53
N ILE A 57 -13.35 6.77 5.55
CA ILE A 57 -12.21 5.95 5.14
C ILE A 57 -11.42 6.63 4.02
N LEU A 58 -12.14 7.20 3.05
CA LEU A 58 -11.52 7.77 1.85
C LEU A 58 -10.82 9.11 2.11
N SER A 59 -11.38 9.97 2.95
CA SER A 59 -10.80 11.29 3.20
C SER A 59 -9.41 11.24 3.84
N PRO A 60 -9.18 10.44 4.90
CA PRO A 60 -7.82 10.28 5.43
C PRO A 60 -6.85 9.67 4.41
N LYS A 61 -7.33 8.76 3.57
CA LYS A 61 -6.52 8.15 2.52
C LYS A 61 -6.10 9.17 1.47
N LEU A 62 -7.01 10.08 1.08
CA LEU A 62 -6.68 11.16 0.16
C LEU A 62 -5.61 12.08 0.76
N ALA A 63 -5.71 12.40 2.04
CA ALA A 63 -4.71 13.23 2.73
C ALA A 63 -3.32 12.57 2.70
N GLU A 64 -3.25 11.25 2.93
CA GLU A 64 -1.99 10.51 2.82
C GLU A 64 -1.39 10.61 1.41
N ILE A 65 -2.24 10.48 0.38
CA ILE A 65 -1.81 10.57 -1.01
C ILE A 65 -1.29 11.97 -1.32
N GLU A 66 -2.01 13.00 -0.92
CA GLU A 66 -1.62 14.39 -1.13
C GLU A 66 -0.30 14.72 -0.44
N ASP A 67 -0.09 14.23 0.78
CA ASP A 67 1.16 14.42 1.52
C ASP A 67 2.35 13.73 0.83
N ALA A 68 2.10 12.63 0.12
CA ALA A 68 3.15 11.88 -0.58
C ALA A 68 3.51 12.48 -1.96
N VAL A 69 2.65 13.29 -2.56
CA VAL A 69 2.84 13.80 -3.92
C VAL A 69 4.13 14.62 -4.08
N PRO A 70 4.49 15.57 -3.17
CA PRO A 70 5.73 16.33 -3.34
C PRO A 70 6.96 15.44 -3.40
N ARG A 71 7.00 14.36 -2.60
CA ARG A 71 8.10 13.41 -2.60
C ARG A 71 8.18 12.66 -3.93
N PHE A 72 7.06 12.18 -4.46
CA PHE A 72 7.03 11.51 -5.76
C PHE A 72 7.45 12.45 -6.89
N GLN A 73 7.05 13.70 -6.84
CA GLN A 73 7.50 14.70 -7.81
C GLN A 73 9.01 14.93 -7.74
N ALA A 74 9.57 14.99 -6.53
CA ALA A 74 11.01 15.13 -6.33
C ALA A 74 11.78 13.91 -6.86
N ILE A 75 11.29 12.71 -6.63
CA ILE A 75 11.87 11.47 -7.15
C ILE A 75 11.83 11.47 -8.68
N LYS A 76 10.69 11.83 -9.27
CA LYS A 76 10.52 11.90 -10.72
C LYS A 76 11.46 12.92 -11.37
N ALA A 77 11.71 14.02 -10.69
CA ALA A 77 12.62 15.07 -11.16
C ALA A 77 14.11 14.75 -10.92
N GLY A 78 14.40 13.63 -10.27
CA GLY A 78 15.78 13.22 -9.96
C GLY A 78 16.40 13.96 -8.77
N LYS A 79 15.60 14.68 -7.99
CA LYS A 79 16.08 15.45 -6.83
C LYS A 79 16.17 14.61 -5.57
N GLU A 80 15.47 13.49 -5.51
CA GLU A 80 15.43 12.59 -4.38
C GLU A 80 15.48 11.15 -4.87
N ALA A 81 16.19 10.28 -4.17
CA ALA A 81 16.24 8.86 -4.49
C ALA A 81 14.98 8.15 -4.00
N PRO A 82 14.46 7.16 -4.74
CA PRO A 82 13.37 6.33 -4.27
C PRO A 82 13.73 5.62 -2.97
N ARG A 83 12.75 5.50 -2.07
CA ARG A 83 12.96 4.76 -0.82
C ARG A 83 13.01 3.26 -1.11
N ARG A 84 14.02 2.61 -0.55
CA ARG A 84 14.20 1.16 -0.68
C ARG A 84 13.79 0.48 0.61
N CYS A 85 13.00 -0.58 0.52
CA CYS A 85 12.64 -1.37 1.70
C CYS A 85 13.73 -2.37 2.09
N GLU A 86 14.62 -2.73 1.15
CA GLU A 86 15.75 -3.64 1.31
C GLU A 86 15.38 -5.12 1.49
N HIS A 87 14.09 -5.47 1.44
CA HIS A 87 13.65 -6.86 1.61
C HIS A 87 12.71 -7.38 0.52
N CYS A 88 12.19 -6.54 -0.37
CA CYS A 88 11.38 -7.00 -1.49
C CYS A 88 12.27 -7.62 -2.59
N ALA A 89 11.64 -8.31 -3.55
CA ALA A 89 12.35 -8.96 -4.64
C ALA A 89 13.21 -8.00 -5.44
N TYR A 90 12.69 -6.80 -5.74
CA TYR A 90 13.44 -5.78 -6.47
C TYR A 90 14.66 -5.32 -5.70
N CYS A 91 14.53 -5.01 -4.41
CA CYS A 91 15.66 -4.58 -3.58
C CYS A 91 16.72 -5.67 -3.46
N ARG A 92 16.29 -6.94 -3.30
CA ARG A 92 17.25 -8.06 -3.25
C ARG A 92 17.99 -8.25 -4.57
N ALA A 93 17.30 -8.13 -5.70
CA ALA A 93 17.90 -8.28 -7.02
C ALA A 93 18.86 -7.15 -7.37
N THR A 94 18.61 -5.95 -6.85
CA THR A 94 19.42 -4.76 -7.17
C THR A 94 20.38 -4.34 -6.05
N ARG A 95 20.49 -5.16 -5.00
CA ARG A 95 21.38 -4.86 -3.88
C ARG A 95 22.83 -4.91 -4.32
N LYS A 96 23.58 -3.90 -3.92
CA LYS A 96 25.03 -3.84 -4.13
C LYS A 96 25.73 -3.90 -2.78
N LEU A 97 26.78 -4.69 -2.71
CA LEU A 97 27.61 -4.77 -1.51
C LEU A 97 28.54 -3.56 -1.48
N THR A 98 28.19 -2.56 -0.69
CA THR A 98 28.94 -1.32 -0.56
C THR A 98 29.67 -1.21 0.77
N ARG A 99 29.32 -2.04 1.75
CA ARG A 99 29.94 -2.06 3.07
C ARG A 99 29.79 -3.45 3.72
N ILE A 100 30.58 -3.69 4.75
CA ILE A 100 30.43 -4.85 5.63
C ILE A 100 29.63 -4.40 6.85
N ALA A 101 28.50 -5.06 7.09
CA ALA A 101 27.68 -4.79 8.27
C ALA A 101 28.16 -5.66 9.43
N ASP A 102 28.01 -5.15 10.66
CA ASP A 102 28.21 -5.98 11.85
C ASP A 102 27.06 -6.97 11.99
N ALA A 103 27.36 -8.15 12.53
CA ALA A 103 26.36 -9.20 12.65
C ALA A 103 25.17 -8.79 13.54
N GLU A 104 25.41 -7.94 14.50
CA GLU A 104 24.39 -7.40 15.39
C GLU A 104 23.33 -6.57 14.65
N GLU A 105 23.73 -5.86 13.59
CA GLU A 105 22.79 -5.09 12.76
C GLU A 105 21.79 -6.03 12.07
N LEU A 106 22.25 -7.17 11.60
CA LEU A 106 21.39 -8.16 10.96
C LEU A 106 20.45 -8.80 12.00
N GLY A 107 20.95 -9.09 13.18
CA GLY A 107 20.15 -9.61 14.28
C GLY A 107 19.04 -8.68 14.69
N ALA A 108 19.30 -7.38 14.74
CA ALA A 108 18.28 -6.38 15.03
C ALA A 108 17.17 -6.34 13.99
N SER A 109 17.49 -6.65 12.71
CA SER A 109 16.51 -6.67 11.63
C SER A 109 15.62 -7.91 11.64
N TYR A 110 16.10 -9.02 12.18
CA TYR A 110 15.41 -10.31 12.13
C TYR A 110 14.99 -10.85 13.51
N GLY A 111 15.57 -10.33 14.57
CA GLY A 111 15.38 -10.85 15.92
C GLY A 111 13.94 -10.72 16.43
N ASP A 112 13.24 -9.66 16.05
CA ASP A 112 11.87 -9.42 16.47
C ASP A 112 10.85 -10.33 15.76
N ALA A 113 11.28 -11.07 14.76
CA ALA A 113 10.40 -11.94 13.99
C ALA A 113 10.26 -13.35 14.60
N GLU A 114 11.07 -13.72 15.57
CA GLU A 114 11.09 -15.07 16.15
C GLU A 114 10.24 -15.22 17.42
N ASP A 115 9.81 -14.13 18.00
CA ASP A 115 8.89 -14.11 19.12
C ASP A 115 7.43 -13.97 18.65
#